data_82e1488ab78dd2361b1b63d3f053b705
#
_entry.id   82e1488ab78dd2361b1b63d3f053b705
#
_cell.length_a   1.000
_cell.length_b   1.000
_cell.length_c   1.000
_cell.angle_alpha   90.00
_cell.angle_beta   90.00
_cell.angle_gamma   90.00
#
_symmetry.space_group_name_H-M   'P 1'
#
loop_
_entity.id
_entity.type
_entity.pdbx_description
1 polymer ?
#
loop_
_entity_poly.entity_id
_entity_poly.type
_entity_poly.pdbx_seq_one_letter_code
_entity_poly.pdbx_strand_id
1 'polypeptide(L)'
;MPSDSIALGKKLVSIDQAGDCVHLAFADGSHAELDAVIGADGVHSLVRDYVVGPTVARFTGRLAYRTTYPASRLNIDIGSSRTKWWGRDRHIVIYFVTASRDEVYFVTSQPEAADWMTKESWSSKGDLDELRAAFADFHPDVRAVLAAAPEVHKWGIFERDPLPTWSRGRVVLLGDACHPMTPYMASGAAMALEDAVVFARSLAEFGPSHIDEVYRTFEATRKPRTSAVQAGSSANTWMRDATNPDWLYGYDAWKAPLESGLLVA
;
A
#
# COMPACT_ATOMS: atom_id res chain seq x y z
N MET A 1 22.42 4.32 -10.63
CA MET A 1 22.76 3.17 -9.76
C MET A 1 23.76 2.30 -10.50
N PRO A 2 24.81 1.75 -9.83
CA PRO A 2 25.67 0.74 -10.44
C PRO A 2 24.84 -0.44 -10.98
N SER A 3 25.28 -1.07 -12.08
CA SER A 3 24.54 -2.15 -12.74
C SER A 3 24.36 -3.41 -11.90
N ASP A 4 25.16 -3.57 -10.87
CA ASP A 4 25.19 -4.69 -9.92
C ASP A 4 24.42 -4.44 -8.62
N SER A 5 23.76 -3.26 -8.51
CA SER A 5 22.99 -2.89 -7.31
C SER A 5 21.65 -3.63 -7.20
N ILE A 6 21.19 -4.33 -8.24
CA ILE A 6 19.92 -5.05 -8.28
C ILE A 6 20.18 -6.52 -8.56
N ALA A 7 19.85 -7.38 -7.58
CA ALA A 7 19.90 -8.82 -7.74
C ALA A 7 18.46 -9.39 -7.85
N LEU A 8 18.08 -9.80 -9.05
CA LEU A 8 16.78 -10.42 -9.30
C LEU A 8 16.78 -11.91 -8.93
N GLY A 9 15.57 -12.46 -8.70
CA GLY A 9 15.40 -13.89 -8.36
C GLY A 9 15.78 -14.26 -6.93
N LYS A 10 16.08 -13.28 -6.07
CA LYS A 10 16.49 -13.46 -4.67
C LYS A 10 15.28 -13.45 -3.75
N LYS A 11 14.56 -14.58 -3.70
CA LYS A 11 13.44 -14.74 -2.76
C LYS A 11 14.01 -15.02 -1.36
N LEU A 12 13.82 -14.07 -0.42
CA LEU A 12 14.21 -14.22 0.96
C LEU A 12 13.43 -15.37 1.63
N VAL A 13 14.12 -16.25 2.37
CA VAL A 13 13.53 -17.36 3.13
C VAL A 13 13.83 -17.29 4.62
N SER A 14 14.95 -16.67 5.01
CA SER A 14 15.25 -16.42 6.43
C SER A 14 16.11 -15.20 6.60
N ILE A 15 16.01 -14.61 7.79
CA ILE A 15 16.79 -13.49 8.29
C ILE A 15 17.21 -13.80 9.71
N ASP A 16 18.46 -13.55 10.01
CA ASP A 16 19.03 -13.66 11.36
C ASP A 16 20.04 -12.55 11.58
N GLN A 17 20.27 -12.16 12.84
CA GLN A 17 21.28 -11.18 13.20
C GLN A 17 22.20 -11.76 14.26
N ALA A 18 23.49 -11.73 13.97
CA ALA A 18 24.56 -12.11 14.90
C ALA A 18 25.52 -10.93 15.08
N GLY A 19 25.50 -10.33 16.27
CA GLY A 19 26.28 -9.13 16.55
C GLY A 19 25.86 -7.96 15.63
N ASP A 20 26.82 -7.41 14.91
CA ASP A 20 26.63 -6.26 14.01
C ASP A 20 26.32 -6.64 12.55
N CYS A 21 26.13 -7.92 12.26
CA CYS A 21 25.83 -8.41 10.93
C CYS A 21 24.42 -9.03 10.83
N VAL A 22 23.75 -8.79 9.72
CA VAL A 22 22.48 -9.42 9.35
C VAL A 22 22.75 -10.46 8.26
N HIS A 23 22.32 -11.69 8.50
CA HIS A 23 22.47 -12.81 7.57
C HIS A 23 21.13 -13.09 6.88
N LEU A 24 21.14 -13.07 5.57
CA LEU A 24 19.98 -13.42 4.72
C LEU A 24 20.25 -14.75 4.01
N ALA A 25 19.25 -15.62 3.98
CA ALA A 25 19.26 -16.79 3.12
C ALA A 25 18.13 -16.68 2.08
N PHE A 26 18.44 -17.10 0.85
CA PHE A 26 17.51 -17.04 -0.28
C PHE A 26 17.12 -18.44 -0.75
N ALA A 27 15.97 -18.55 -1.42
CA ALA A 27 15.42 -19.81 -1.89
C ALA A 27 16.28 -20.52 -2.95
N ASP A 28 17.19 -19.83 -3.60
CA ASP A 28 18.18 -20.37 -4.53
C ASP A 28 19.42 -20.97 -3.85
N GLY A 29 19.44 -20.98 -2.51
CA GLY A 29 20.56 -21.49 -1.70
C GLY A 29 21.68 -20.47 -1.49
N SER A 30 21.60 -19.27 -2.05
CA SER A 30 22.58 -18.23 -1.81
C SER A 30 22.34 -17.52 -0.47
N HIS A 31 23.37 -16.85 0.02
CA HIS A 31 23.35 -16.10 1.27
C HIS A 31 23.93 -14.70 1.05
N ALA A 32 23.57 -13.76 1.93
CA ALA A 32 24.18 -12.44 2.02
C ALA A 32 24.46 -12.10 3.48
N GLU A 33 25.55 -11.39 3.72
CA GLU A 33 25.95 -10.81 5.00
C GLU A 33 26.01 -9.30 4.84
N LEU A 34 25.28 -8.56 5.68
CA LEU A 34 25.00 -7.14 5.49
C LEU A 34 25.11 -6.39 6.82
N ASP A 35 25.54 -5.13 6.76
CA ASP A 35 25.59 -4.23 7.91
C ASP A 35 24.21 -3.80 8.39
N ALA A 36 23.23 -3.73 7.48
CA ALA A 36 21.85 -3.36 7.79
C ALA A 36 20.89 -3.86 6.69
N VAL A 37 19.60 -4.03 7.03
CA VAL A 37 18.56 -4.46 6.10
C VAL A 37 17.36 -3.55 6.20
N ILE A 38 16.85 -3.14 5.04
CA ILE A 38 15.57 -2.43 4.90
C ILE A 38 14.56 -3.40 4.30
N GLY A 39 13.53 -3.77 5.09
CA GLY A 39 12.42 -4.59 4.65
C GLY A 39 11.37 -3.76 3.91
N ALA A 40 11.36 -3.85 2.58
CA ALA A 40 10.36 -3.23 1.69
C ALA A 40 9.62 -4.31 0.87
N ASP A 41 9.39 -5.48 1.48
CA ASP A 41 8.91 -6.70 0.87
C ASP A 41 7.37 -6.84 0.90
N GLY A 42 6.68 -5.71 1.13
CA GLY A 42 5.25 -5.56 0.89
C GLY A 42 4.33 -6.16 1.96
N VAL A 43 3.06 -6.33 1.62
CA VAL A 43 2.00 -6.73 2.57
C VAL A 43 2.22 -8.12 3.19
N HIS A 44 2.97 -9.00 2.52
CA HIS A 44 3.32 -10.35 2.98
C HIS A 44 4.75 -10.43 3.54
N SER A 45 5.25 -9.32 4.08
CA SER A 45 6.63 -9.15 4.52
C SER A 45 7.09 -10.23 5.50
N LEU A 46 8.16 -10.93 5.12
CA LEU A 46 8.90 -11.83 5.99
C LEU A 46 9.79 -11.02 6.95
N VAL A 47 10.30 -9.87 6.48
CA VAL A 47 11.12 -8.98 7.32
C VAL A 47 10.29 -8.39 8.47
N ARG A 48 9.00 -8.09 8.25
CA ARG A 48 8.10 -7.69 9.34
C ARG A 48 7.97 -8.77 10.40
N ASP A 49 7.83 -10.03 9.99
CA ASP A 49 7.71 -11.13 10.93
C ASP A 49 8.99 -11.31 11.78
N TYR A 50 10.15 -10.95 11.23
CA TYR A 50 11.39 -10.87 12.00
C TYR A 50 11.37 -9.72 13.02
N VAL A 51 10.88 -8.54 12.65
CA VAL A 51 10.92 -7.33 13.49
C VAL A 51 9.92 -7.41 14.65
N VAL A 52 8.66 -7.77 14.38
CA VAL A 52 7.56 -7.71 15.36
C VAL A 52 6.91 -9.07 15.66
N GLY A 53 7.40 -10.14 15.04
CA GLY A 53 6.74 -11.45 15.08
C GLY A 53 5.57 -11.57 14.08
N PRO A 54 5.02 -12.77 13.92
CA PRO A 54 3.91 -13.00 13.01
C PRO A 54 2.69 -12.14 13.34
N THR A 55 2.17 -11.44 12.34
CA THR A 55 0.97 -10.61 12.45
C THR A 55 -0.10 -11.11 11.50
N VAL A 56 -1.38 -10.99 11.90
CA VAL A 56 -2.51 -11.43 11.09
C VAL A 56 -3.21 -10.21 10.49
N ALA A 57 -3.42 -10.25 9.16
CA ALA A 57 -4.28 -9.27 8.50
C ALA A 57 -5.74 -9.55 8.84
N ARG A 58 -6.50 -8.49 9.13
CA ARG A 58 -7.93 -8.56 9.42
C ARG A 58 -8.73 -8.26 8.17
N PHE A 59 -9.68 -9.13 7.81
CA PHE A 59 -10.62 -8.85 6.75
C PHE A 59 -11.55 -7.71 7.14
N THR A 60 -11.72 -6.72 6.26
CA THR A 60 -12.53 -5.52 6.55
C THR A 60 -14.03 -5.71 6.36
N GLY A 61 -14.49 -6.91 5.98
CA GLY A 61 -15.87 -7.14 5.55
C GLY A 61 -16.18 -6.54 4.18
N ARG A 62 -15.14 -6.25 3.39
CA ARG A 62 -15.29 -5.62 2.07
C ARG A 62 -14.44 -6.31 1.02
N LEU A 63 -14.97 -6.33 -0.18
CA LEU A 63 -14.20 -6.75 -1.36
C LEU A 63 -14.13 -5.65 -2.40
N ALA A 64 -13.20 -5.81 -3.32
CA ALA A 64 -13.07 -4.97 -4.48
C ALA A 64 -13.07 -5.81 -5.76
N TYR A 65 -13.71 -5.27 -6.80
CA TYR A 65 -13.53 -5.69 -8.18
C TYR A 65 -12.69 -4.66 -8.92
N ARG A 66 -11.80 -5.11 -9.77
CA ARG A 66 -11.00 -4.23 -10.62
C ARG A 66 -10.71 -4.85 -11.98
N THR A 67 -10.54 -4.00 -12.96
CA THR A 67 -9.98 -4.38 -14.26
C THR A 67 -9.45 -3.16 -14.98
N THR A 68 -8.68 -3.42 -16.03
CA THR A 68 -8.23 -2.45 -17.02
C THR A 68 -8.62 -2.97 -18.39
N TYR A 69 -9.10 -2.10 -19.26
CA TYR A 69 -9.47 -2.48 -20.62
C TYR A 69 -9.37 -1.28 -21.58
N PRO A 70 -9.22 -1.52 -22.90
CA PRO A 70 -9.16 -0.44 -23.90
C PRO A 70 -10.40 0.46 -23.88
N ALA A 71 -10.19 1.77 -23.86
CA ALA A 71 -11.26 2.77 -23.86
C ALA A 71 -12.14 2.70 -25.12
N SER A 72 -11.63 2.13 -26.22
CA SER A 72 -12.40 1.87 -27.45
C SER A 72 -13.60 0.93 -27.26
N ARG A 73 -13.68 0.22 -26.13
CA ARG A 73 -14.86 -0.59 -25.76
C ARG A 73 -16.00 0.24 -25.17
N LEU A 74 -15.70 1.48 -24.72
CA LEU A 74 -16.74 2.39 -24.24
C LEU A 74 -17.51 2.98 -25.42
N ASN A 75 -18.81 3.07 -25.27
CA ASN A 75 -19.71 3.77 -26.20
C ASN A 75 -20.17 5.13 -25.65
N ILE A 76 -19.50 5.61 -24.60
CA ILE A 76 -19.76 6.89 -23.94
C ILE A 76 -18.44 7.64 -23.70
N ASP A 77 -18.53 8.96 -23.59
CA ASP A 77 -17.43 9.78 -23.04
C ASP A 77 -17.64 9.94 -21.53
N ILE A 78 -16.71 9.39 -20.73
CA ILE A 78 -16.72 9.54 -19.27
C ILE A 78 -16.16 10.89 -18.80
N GLY A 79 -15.80 11.80 -19.71
CA GLY A 79 -15.46 13.21 -19.49
C GLY A 79 -14.28 13.45 -18.55
N SER A 80 -14.42 13.11 -17.28
CA SER A 80 -13.41 13.34 -16.24
C SER A 80 -12.23 12.38 -16.34
N SER A 81 -11.03 12.89 -15.99
CA SER A 81 -9.83 12.06 -15.90
C SER A 81 -9.89 11.05 -14.75
N ARG A 82 -10.63 11.38 -13.68
CA ARG A 82 -10.86 10.51 -12.51
C ARG A 82 -12.15 10.92 -11.80
N THR A 83 -13.02 9.94 -11.52
CA THR A 83 -14.28 10.16 -10.81
C THR A 83 -14.50 9.05 -9.79
N LYS A 84 -14.97 9.43 -8.60
CA LYS A 84 -15.43 8.51 -7.56
C LYS A 84 -16.94 8.67 -7.40
N TRP A 85 -17.65 7.54 -7.55
CA TRP A 85 -19.11 7.47 -7.44
C TRP A 85 -19.47 6.76 -6.14
N TRP A 86 -20.24 7.42 -5.28
CA TRP A 86 -20.70 6.87 -4.01
C TRP A 86 -22.15 6.37 -4.12
N GLY A 87 -22.38 5.13 -3.73
CA GLY A 87 -23.69 4.58 -3.42
C GLY A 87 -23.92 4.55 -1.91
N ARG A 88 -24.95 3.85 -1.50
CA ARG A 88 -25.36 3.76 -0.10
C ARG A 88 -24.29 3.10 0.79
N ASP A 89 -23.75 1.96 0.35
CA ASP A 89 -22.82 1.12 1.09
C ASP A 89 -21.57 0.74 0.27
N ARG A 90 -21.47 1.23 -0.96
CA ARG A 90 -20.43 0.88 -1.92
C ARG A 90 -20.01 2.08 -2.77
N HIS A 91 -18.85 1.98 -3.39
CA HIS A 91 -18.38 2.99 -4.33
C HIS A 91 -17.59 2.37 -5.47
N ILE A 92 -17.40 3.14 -6.51
CA ILE A 92 -16.52 2.83 -7.63
C ILE A 92 -15.67 4.05 -7.97
N VAL A 93 -14.41 3.82 -8.27
CA VAL A 93 -13.50 4.84 -8.84
C VAL A 93 -13.20 4.43 -10.27
N ILE A 94 -13.32 5.39 -11.18
CA ILE A 94 -13.10 5.21 -12.62
C ILE A 94 -12.08 6.25 -13.07
N TYR A 95 -11.04 5.84 -13.82
CA TYR A 95 -10.07 6.74 -14.41
C TYR A 95 -9.34 6.12 -15.59
N PHE A 96 -8.66 6.97 -16.37
CA PHE A 96 -7.75 6.52 -17.41
C PHE A 96 -6.35 6.31 -16.84
N VAL A 97 -5.69 5.20 -17.21
CA VAL A 97 -4.33 4.87 -16.73
C VAL A 97 -3.23 5.37 -17.67
N THR A 98 -3.61 5.88 -18.85
CA THR A 98 -2.69 6.42 -19.85
C THR A 98 -2.94 7.90 -20.11
N ALA A 99 -1.90 8.64 -20.49
CA ALA A 99 -2.03 10.05 -20.86
C ALA A 99 -2.87 10.24 -22.16
N SER A 100 -2.83 9.25 -23.06
CA SER A 100 -3.65 9.19 -24.28
C SER A 100 -5.13 8.87 -24.04
N ARG A 101 -5.48 8.49 -22.79
CA ARG A 101 -6.83 8.10 -22.38
C ARG A 101 -7.40 6.92 -23.20
N ASP A 102 -6.54 6.05 -23.68
CA ASP A 102 -6.89 4.86 -24.46
C ASP A 102 -7.12 3.62 -23.60
N GLU A 103 -6.89 3.70 -22.30
CA GLU A 103 -7.08 2.60 -21.36
C GLU A 103 -7.84 3.06 -20.11
N VAL A 104 -8.96 2.40 -19.82
CA VAL A 104 -9.83 2.67 -18.66
C VAL A 104 -9.54 1.65 -17.58
N TYR A 105 -9.44 2.16 -16.35
CA TYR A 105 -9.41 1.36 -15.13
C TYR A 105 -10.60 1.69 -14.25
N PHE A 106 -11.14 0.68 -13.59
CA PHE A 106 -12.00 0.90 -12.44
C PHE A 106 -11.65 0.00 -11.26
N VAL A 107 -11.99 0.46 -10.07
CA VAL A 107 -11.96 -0.31 -8.84
C VAL A 107 -13.19 0.00 -8.01
N THR A 108 -13.81 -1.05 -7.46
CA THR A 108 -14.97 -0.94 -6.57
C THR A 108 -14.59 -1.17 -5.12
N SER A 109 -15.49 -0.83 -4.20
CA SER A 109 -15.52 -1.36 -2.85
C SER A 109 -16.96 -1.61 -2.46
N GLN A 110 -17.27 -2.82 -2.01
CA GLN A 110 -18.60 -3.22 -1.57
C GLN A 110 -18.53 -4.16 -0.38
N PRO A 111 -19.60 -4.24 0.44
CA PRO A 111 -19.68 -5.21 1.53
C PRO A 111 -19.61 -6.65 1.01
N GLU A 112 -19.03 -7.53 1.81
CA GLU A 112 -19.02 -8.97 1.55
C GLU A 112 -19.10 -9.74 2.87
N ALA A 113 -19.75 -10.88 2.84
CA ALA A 113 -19.87 -11.76 4.00
C ALA A 113 -18.51 -12.38 4.38
N ALA A 114 -18.28 -12.58 5.67
CA ALA A 114 -16.99 -13.07 6.17
C ALA A 114 -16.68 -14.51 5.74
N ASP A 115 -17.70 -15.30 5.44
CA ASP A 115 -17.58 -16.69 4.97
C ASP A 115 -17.06 -16.83 3.55
N TRP A 116 -17.04 -15.73 2.78
CA TRP A 116 -16.40 -15.69 1.47
C TRP A 116 -14.87 -15.79 1.54
N MET A 117 -14.28 -15.67 2.72
CA MET A 117 -12.83 -15.57 2.89
C MET A 117 -12.08 -16.74 2.25
N THR A 118 -11.54 -16.50 1.08
CA THR A 118 -10.39 -17.21 0.54
C THR A 118 -9.13 -16.40 0.85
N LYS A 119 -7.96 -17.05 0.72
CA LYS A 119 -6.65 -16.41 0.94
C LYS A 119 -6.58 -15.04 0.26
N GLU A 120 -5.93 -14.09 0.92
CA GLU A 120 -5.48 -12.81 0.36
C GLU A 120 -4.92 -13.03 -1.07
N SER A 121 -5.74 -12.77 -2.09
CA SER A 121 -5.38 -13.04 -3.50
C SER A 121 -5.78 -11.85 -4.36
N TRP A 122 -4.79 -11.33 -5.09
CA TRP A 122 -4.97 -10.23 -6.04
C TRP A 122 -5.51 -10.67 -7.41
N SER A 123 -5.64 -11.97 -7.66
CA SER A 123 -5.86 -12.53 -8.99
C SER A 123 -7.06 -13.48 -9.11
N SER A 124 -7.94 -13.52 -8.11
CA SER A 124 -9.16 -14.31 -8.24
C SER A 124 -10.05 -13.72 -9.33
N LYS A 125 -10.53 -14.58 -10.23
CA LYS A 125 -11.49 -14.18 -11.24
C LYS A 125 -12.81 -13.81 -10.57
N GLY A 126 -13.34 -12.62 -10.92
CA GLY A 126 -14.63 -12.15 -10.46
C GLY A 126 -15.76 -12.49 -11.42
N ASP A 127 -16.99 -12.41 -10.91
CA ASP A 127 -18.21 -12.55 -11.71
C ASP A 127 -18.68 -11.16 -12.14
N LEU A 128 -18.78 -10.94 -13.46
CA LEU A 128 -19.25 -9.69 -14.05
C LEU A 128 -20.75 -9.45 -13.84
N ASP A 129 -21.53 -10.50 -13.80
CA ASP A 129 -22.99 -10.36 -13.66
C ASP A 129 -23.34 -10.05 -12.19
N GLU A 130 -22.64 -10.65 -11.24
CA GLU A 130 -22.69 -10.27 -9.82
C GLU A 130 -22.32 -8.78 -9.64
N LEU A 131 -21.21 -8.36 -10.24
CA LEU A 131 -20.75 -6.97 -10.18
C LEU A 131 -21.75 -6.00 -10.80
N ARG A 132 -22.26 -6.29 -11.99
CA ARG A 132 -23.25 -5.45 -12.68
C ARG A 132 -24.55 -5.33 -11.90
N ALA A 133 -25.04 -6.44 -11.33
CA ALA A 133 -26.22 -6.45 -10.48
C ALA A 133 -26.01 -5.58 -9.22
N ALA A 134 -24.84 -5.65 -8.60
CA ALA A 134 -24.51 -4.85 -7.41
C ALA A 134 -24.50 -3.34 -7.66
N PHE A 135 -24.30 -2.89 -8.90
CA PHE A 135 -24.25 -1.47 -9.31
C PHE A 135 -25.40 -1.07 -10.26
N ALA A 136 -26.48 -1.83 -10.31
CA ALA A 136 -27.59 -1.61 -11.24
C ALA A 136 -28.34 -0.27 -11.02
N ASP A 137 -28.30 0.25 -9.80
CA ASP A 137 -28.92 1.54 -9.38
C ASP A 137 -27.98 2.74 -9.52
N PHE A 138 -26.73 2.52 -9.97
CA PHE A 138 -25.76 3.60 -10.17
C PHE A 138 -26.06 4.40 -11.46
N HIS A 139 -25.38 5.55 -11.56
CA HIS A 139 -25.45 6.43 -12.74
C HIS A 139 -25.23 5.65 -14.04
N PRO A 140 -25.88 6.05 -15.17
CA PRO A 140 -25.71 5.39 -16.47
C PRO A 140 -24.25 5.20 -16.91
N ASP A 141 -23.37 6.18 -16.63
CA ASP A 141 -21.94 6.10 -16.98
C ASP A 141 -21.24 4.95 -16.25
N VAL A 142 -21.52 4.77 -14.95
CA VAL A 142 -21.00 3.63 -14.18
C VAL A 142 -21.44 2.31 -14.79
N ARG A 143 -22.71 2.20 -15.10
CA ARG A 143 -23.28 0.99 -15.73
C ARG A 143 -22.68 0.71 -17.10
N ALA A 144 -22.45 1.75 -17.91
CA ALA A 144 -21.81 1.61 -19.21
C ALA A 144 -20.35 1.16 -19.10
N VAL A 145 -19.59 1.70 -18.13
CA VAL A 145 -18.21 1.27 -17.84
C VAL A 145 -18.17 -0.20 -17.41
N LEU A 146 -19.07 -0.63 -16.54
CA LEU A 146 -19.14 -2.03 -16.10
C LEU A 146 -19.62 -2.98 -17.21
N ALA A 147 -20.51 -2.53 -18.08
CA ALA A 147 -20.98 -3.30 -19.23
C ALA A 147 -19.87 -3.54 -20.27
N ALA A 148 -18.97 -2.55 -20.47
CA ALA A 148 -17.87 -2.64 -21.43
C ALA A 148 -16.72 -3.54 -20.96
N ALA A 149 -16.63 -3.85 -19.66
CA ALA A 149 -15.58 -4.67 -19.09
C ALA A 149 -15.64 -6.12 -19.63
N PRO A 150 -14.51 -6.66 -20.16
CA PRO A 150 -14.49 -8.04 -20.69
C PRO A 150 -14.35 -9.10 -19.59
N GLU A 151 -13.68 -8.73 -18.50
CA GLU A 151 -13.42 -9.57 -17.34
C GLU A 151 -13.16 -8.69 -16.12
N VAL A 152 -13.14 -9.30 -14.95
CA VAL A 152 -12.86 -8.59 -13.69
C VAL A 152 -12.14 -9.50 -12.71
N HIS A 153 -11.28 -8.90 -11.90
CA HIS A 153 -10.61 -9.56 -10.79
C HIS A 153 -11.25 -9.14 -9.46
N LYS A 154 -11.38 -10.09 -8.55
CA LYS A 154 -12.03 -9.94 -7.24
C LYS A 154 -11.02 -10.23 -6.12
N TRP A 155 -10.95 -9.37 -5.10
CA TRP A 155 -10.14 -9.63 -3.91
C TRP A 155 -10.75 -9.04 -2.64
N GLY A 156 -10.49 -9.69 -1.51
CA GLY A 156 -10.83 -9.18 -0.18
C GLY A 156 -9.94 -8.00 0.20
N ILE A 157 -10.50 -7.02 0.88
CA ILE A 157 -9.74 -5.91 1.42
C ILE A 157 -9.39 -6.25 2.86
N PHE A 158 -8.09 -6.25 3.15
CA PHE A 158 -7.54 -6.53 4.46
C PHE A 158 -6.84 -5.29 5.01
N GLU A 159 -6.77 -5.22 6.33
CA GLU A 159 -6.04 -4.18 7.05
C GLU A 159 -5.19 -4.78 8.16
N ARG A 160 -4.22 -4.02 8.63
CA ARG A 160 -3.40 -4.33 9.80
C ARG A 160 -3.36 -3.13 10.70
N ASP A 161 -3.29 -3.38 12.00
CA ASP A 161 -3.08 -2.31 12.96
C ASP A 161 -1.67 -1.72 12.81
N PRO A 162 -1.47 -0.44 13.16
CA PRO A 162 -0.15 0.17 13.19
C PRO A 162 0.83 -0.65 14.04
N LEU A 163 2.03 -0.88 13.52
CA LEU A 163 3.04 -1.68 14.22
C LEU A 163 3.55 -0.96 15.47
N PRO A 164 3.86 -1.71 16.56
CA PRO A 164 4.41 -1.13 17.79
C PRO A 164 5.81 -0.52 17.58
N THR A 165 6.62 -1.14 16.74
CA THR A 165 7.96 -0.67 16.35
C THR A 165 8.20 -0.98 14.87
N TRP A 166 9.11 -0.22 14.25
CA TRP A 166 9.49 -0.38 12.86
C TRP A 166 10.86 -1.00 12.65
N SER A 167 11.62 -1.16 13.72
CA SER A 167 12.98 -1.72 13.65
C SER A 167 13.27 -2.70 14.77
N ARG A 168 14.24 -3.59 14.50
CA ARG A 168 14.82 -4.51 15.46
C ARG A 168 16.29 -4.72 15.13
N GLY A 169 17.19 -4.27 16.01
CA GLY A 169 18.62 -4.29 15.75
C GLY A 169 18.95 -3.55 14.45
N ARG A 170 19.61 -4.21 13.52
CA ARG A 170 20.03 -3.63 12.23
C ARG A 170 19.03 -3.82 11.09
N VAL A 171 17.77 -4.09 11.43
CA VAL A 171 16.69 -4.31 10.45
C VAL A 171 15.60 -3.28 10.68
N VAL A 172 15.14 -2.62 9.60
CA VAL A 172 14.06 -1.62 9.62
C VAL A 172 13.06 -1.91 8.51
N LEU A 173 11.79 -1.57 8.73
CA LEU A 173 10.70 -1.72 7.76
C LEU A 173 10.40 -0.41 7.05
N LEU A 174 9.89 -0.51 5.81
CA LEU A 174 9.50 0.62 4.97
C LEU A 174 8.28 0.25 4.11
N GLY A 175 7.40 1.22 3.85
CA GLY A 175 6.26 1.05 2.96
C GLY A 175 5.25 0.00 3.44
N ASP A 176 4.70 -0.81 2.53
CA ASP A 176 3.66 -1.80 2.85
C ASP A 176 4.15 -2.94 3.77
N ALA A 177 5.46 -3.15 3.88
CA ALA A 177 6.01 -4.05 4.90
C ALA A 177 5.78 -3.50 6.31
N CYS A 178 5.73 -2.17 6.45
CA CYS A 178 5.62 -1.43 7.69
C CYS A 178 4.19 -1.03 8.01
N HIS A 179 3.52 -0.32 7.08
CA HIS A 179 2.20 0.30 7.27
C HIS A 179 1.26 0.03 6.10
N PRO A 180 0.96 -1.24 5.79
CA PRO A 180 -0.01 -1.55 4.74
C PRO A 180 -1.35 -0.91 5.06
N MET A 181 -2.01 -0.36 4.05
CA MET A 181 -3.27 0.37 4.23
C MET A 181 -4.30 -0.01 3.18
N THR A 182 -5.57 0.20 3.52
CA THR A 182 -6.66 0.03 2.56
C THR A 182 -6.53 1.04 1.40
N PRO A 183 -7.06 0.77 0.20
CA PRO A 183 -6.81 1.60 -0.97
C PRO A 183 -7.63 2.90 -1.04
N TYR A 184 -8.40 3.24 -0.01
CA TYR A 184 -9.46 4.25 -0.09
C TYR A 184 -8.97 5.69 -0.19
N MET A 185 -7.76 5.98 0.28
CA MET A 185 -7.11 7.28 0.13
C MET A 185 -6.08 7.30 -1.03
N ALA A 186 -5.85 6.17 -1.70
CA ALA A 186 -4.89 6.03 -2.80
C ALA A 186 -3.47 6.54 -2.46
N SER A 187 -3.03 6.36 -1.20
CA SER A 187 -1.82 6.99 -0.66
C SER A 187 -0.71 6.01 -0.26
N GLY A 188 -0.92 4.68 -0.38
CA GLY A 188 0.08 3.69 0.06
C GLY A 188 1.44 3.89 -0.60
N ALA A 189 1.48 3.97 -1.94
CA ALA A 189 2.72 4.20 -2.67
C ALA A 189 3.36 5.57 -2.34
N ALA A 190 2.54 6.62 -2.14
CA ALA A 190 3.06 7.92 -1.75
C ALA A 190 3.73 7.87 -0.37
N MET A 191 3.14 7.15 0.60
CA MET A 191 3.75 6.96 1.92
C MET A 191 5.09 6.24 1.83
N ALA A 192 5.22 5.21 1.00
CA ALA A 192 6.49 4.50 0.79
C ALA A 192 7.57 5.40 0.13
N LEU A 193 7.18 6.30 -0.79
CA LEU A 193 8.09 7.28 -1.37
C LEU A 193 8.54 8.32 -0.34
N GLU A 194 7.62 8.82 0.48
CA GLU A 194 7.96 9.73 1.60
C GLU A 194 8.88 9.05 2.61
N ASP A 195 8.66 7.75 2.90
CA ASP A 195 9.53 6.95 3.77
C ASP A 195 10.96 6.91 3.23
N ALA A 196 11.12 6.60 1.95
CA ALA A 196 12.45 6.53 1.32
C ALA A 196 13.20 7.87 1.44
N VAL A 197 12.49 9.00 1.26
CA VAL A 197 13.08 10.34 1.41
C VAL A 197 13.49 10.61 2.86
N VAL A 198 12.58 10.38 3.81
CA VAL A 198 12.87 10.64 5.22
C VAL A 198 13.97 9.71 5.75
N PHE A 199 13.96 8.43 5.34
CA PHE A 199 15.04 7.49 5.69
C PHE A 199 16.39 7.96 5.16
N ALA A 200 16.47 8.35 3.88
CA ALA A 200 17.72 8.87 3.28
C ALA A 200 18.22 10.13 3.99
N ARG A 201 17.31 11.04 4.39
CA ARG A 201 17.66 12.24 5.18
C ARG A 201 18.17 11.88 6.57
N SER A 202 17.53 10.95 7.26
CA SER A 202 17.98 10.47 8.57
C SER A 202 19.35 9.82 8.47
N LEU A 203 19.59 9.02 7.42
CA LEU A 203 20.90 8.42 7.17
C LEU A 203 21.97 9.48 6.85
N ALA A 204 21.63 10.53 6.13
CA ALA A 204 22.56 11.63 5.84
C ALA A 204 22.89 12.47 7.07
N GLU A 205 21.95 12.62 8.01
CA GLU A 205 22.13 13.37 9.26
C GLU A 205 23.05 12.64 10.25
N PHE A 206 22.81 11.35 10.50
CA PHE A 206 23.50 10.60 11.54
C PHE A 206 24.63 9.71 11.03
N GLY A 207 24.62 9.34 9.77
CA GLY A 207 25.57 8.41 9.16
C GLY A 207 25.33 6.94 9.51
N PRO A 208 25.94 6.01 8.73
CA PRO A 208 25.72 4.57 8.89
C PRO A 208 26.26 3.98 10.19
N SER A 209 27.19 4.68 10.86
CA SER A 209 27.72 4.25 12.16
C SER A 209 26.74 4.44 13.33
N HIS A 210 25.69 5.24 13.13
CA HIS A 210 24.68 5.55 14.13
C HIS A 210 23.30 5.06 13.67
N ILE A 211 23.24 3.80 13.26
CA ILE A 211 22.04 3.24 12.63
C ILE A 211 20.81 3.27 13.55
N ASP A 212 21.02 3.16 14.86
CA ASP A 212 19.94 3.24 15.85
C ASP A 212 19.27 4.63 15.88
N GLU A 213 20.08 5.71 15.74
CA GLU A 213 19.60 7.09 15.61
C GLU A 213 18.84 7.28 14.31
N VAL A 214 19.36 6.73 13.20
CA VAL A 214 18.68 6.74 11.89
C VAL A 214 17.29 6.13 12.00
N TYR A 215 17.18 4.95 12.59
CA TYR A 215 15.90 4.22 12.68
C TYR A 215 14.92 4.91 13.62
N ARG A 216 15.39 5.38 14.78
CA ARG A 216 14.53 6.12 15.72
C ARG A 216 13.99 7.41 15.12
N THR A 217 14.83 8.21 14.47
CA THR A 217 14.43 9.45 13.80
C THR A 217 13.46 9.18 12.66
N PHE A 218 13.74 8.18 11.84
CA PHE A 218 12.86 7.76 10.77
C PHE A 218 11.48 7.34 11.30
N GLU A 219 11.42 6.44 12.29
CA GLU A 219 10.17 5.98 12.89
C GLU A 219 9.40 7.14 13.54
N ALA A 220 10.06 7.98 14.35
CA ALA A 220 9.44 9.11 15.02
C ALA A 220 8.85 10.13 14.03
N THR A 221 9.53 10.36 12.92
CA THR A 221 9.07 11.30 11.88
C THR A 221 7.91 10.72 11.07
N ARG A 222 7.94 9.44 10.73
CA ARG A 222 7.00 8.85 9.77
C ARG A 222 5.76 8.23 10.40
N LYS A 223 5.90 7.55 11.52
CA LYS A 223 4.84 6.75 12.14
C LYS A 223 3.57 7.55 12.47
N PRO A 224 3.63 8.77 13.03
CA PRO A 224 2.40 9.54 13.28
C PRO A 224 1.62 9.82 12.00
N ARG A 225 2.33 10.20 10.92
CA ARG A 225 1.72 10.53 9.64
C ARG A 225 1.14 9.30 8.94
N THR A 226 1.90 8.21 8.83
CA THR A 226 1.42 6.98 8.19
C THR A 226 0.25 6.36 8.96
N SER A 227 0.27 6.39 10.31
CA SER A 227 -0.84 5.93 11.14
C SER A 227 -2.10 6.77 10.93
N ALA A 228 -1.97 8.10 10.78
CA ALA A 228 -3.11 8.96 10.45
C ALA A 228 -3.71 8.63 9.07
N VAL A 229 -2.86 8.36 8.07
CA VAL A 229 -3.31 7.94 6.73
C VAL A 229 -3.93 6.55 6.76
N GLN A 230 -3.38 5.58 7.51
CA GLN A 230 -3.99 4.26 7.72
C GLN A 230 -5.38 4.40 8.32
N ALA A 231 -5.53 5.15 9.42
CA ALA A 231 -6.82 5.36 10.09
C ALA A 231 -7.83 6.04 9.17
N GLY A 232 -7.43 7.11 8.46
CA GLY A 232 -8.28 7.80 7.49
C GLY A 232 -8.69 6.91 6.32
N SER A 233 -7.80 6.03 5.88
CA SER A 233 -8.10 5.06 4.82
C SER A 233 -9.07 3.99 5.32
N SER A 234 -8.86 3.43 6.50
CA SER A 234 -9.76 2.41 7.09
C SER A 234 -11.17 2.95 7.35
N ALA A 235 -11.31 4.23 7.70
CA ALA A 235 -12.60 4.89 7.85
C ALA A 235 -13.45 4.88 6.56
N ASN A 236 -12.80 4.78 5.40
CA ASN A 236 -13.45 4.71 4.07
C ASN A 236 -14.46 5.85 3.81
N THR A 237 -14.15 7.06 4.27
CA THR A 237 -14.98 8.26 4.09
C THR A 237 -14.31 9.31 3.19
N TRP A 238 -13.07 9.07 2.76
CA TRP A 238 -12.28 9.99 1.95
C TRP A 238 -12.99 10.39 0.66
N MET A 239 -13.10 11.69 0.43
CA MET A 239 -13.85 12.29 -0.69
C MET A 239 -15.37 12.03 -0.67
N ARG A 240 -15.95 11.61 0.45
CA ARG A 240 -17.40 11.51 0.60
C ARG A 240 -18.03 12.90 0.81
N ASP A 241 -17.35 13.70 1.61
CA ASP A 241 -17.69 15.06 1.91
C ASP A 241 -16.54 15.99 1.49
N ALA A 242 -16.80 17.30 1.39
CA ALA A 242 -15.77 18.28 1.11
C ALA A 242 -14.73 18.28 2.24
N THR A 243 -13.49 17.97 1.90
CA THR A 243 -12.37 17.93 2.84
C THR A 243 -11.20 18.74 2.29
N ASN A 244 -10.45 19.40 3.19
CA ASN A 244 -9.16 19.97 2.79
C ASN A 244 -8.13 18.84 2.64
N PRO A 245 -7.62 18.56 1.43
CA PRO A 245 -6.67 17.49 1.19
C PRO A 245 -5.20 17.91 1.44
N ASP A 246 -4.93 19.15 1.81
CA ASP A 246 -3.57 19.73 1.87
C ASP A 246 -2.69 18.99 2.90
N TRP A 247 -3.26 18.55 4.03
CA TRP A 247 -2.51 17.77 5.01
C TRP A 247 -1.95 16.46 4.44
N LEU A 248 -2.61 15.90 3.41
CA LEU A 248 -2.20 14.67 2.73
C LEU A 248 -1.29 14.96 1.54
N TYR A 249 -1.73 15.81 0.61
CA TYR A 249 -1.03 16.05 -0.65
C TYR A 249 -0.03 17.20 -0.60
N GLY A 250 -0.12 18.08 0.37
CA GLY A 250 0.80 19.22 0.56
C GLY A 250 2.05 18.88 1.38
N TYR A 251 2.22 17.64 1.84
CA TYR A 251 3.38 17.25 2.62
C TYR A 251 4.64 17.16 1.74
N ASP A 252 5.69 17.86 2.17
CA ASP A 252 7.00 17.87 1.52
C ASP A 252 8.00 17.07 2.39
N ALA A 253 8.21 15.81 2.04
CA ALA A 253 9.12 14.92 2.77
C ALA A 253 10.58 15.39 2.74
N TRP A 254 10.98 16.23 1.75
CA TRP A 254 12.33 16.80 1.69
C TRP A 254 12.53 17.91 2.70
N LYS A 255 11.48 18.62 3.13
CA LYS A 255 11.56 19.80 3.99
C LYS A 255 10.97 19.59 5.38
N ALA A 256 10.10 18.59 5.54
CA ALA A 256 9.51 18.30 6.85
C ALA A 256 10.60 18.13 7.92
N PRO A 257 10.41 18.65 9.14
CA PRO A 257 11.36 18.44 10.24
C PRO A 257 11.59 16.95 10.47
N LEU A 258 12.83 16.58 10.78
CA LEU A 258 13.14 15.26 11.32
C LEU A 258 12.86 15.30 12.84
N GLU A 259 11.95 14.45 13.28
CA GLU A 259 11.58 14.36 14.69
C GLU A 259 12.64 13.55 15.46
N SER A 260 13.20 14.14 16.50
CA SER A 260 14.11 13.41 17.38
C SER A 260 13.33 12.35 18.14
N GLY A 261 13.62 11.09 17.89
CA GLY A 261 13.07 9.96 18.65
C GLY A 261 13.62 9.88 20.08
N LEU A 262 13.57 10.99 20.81
CA LEU A 262 13.96 11.00 22.22
C LEU A 262 13.03 10.08 22.99
N LEU A 263 13.58 9.06 23.63
CA LEU A 263 12.88 8.31 24.65
C LEU A 263 12.42 9.32 25.71
N VAL A 264 11.11 9.55 25.78
CA VAL A 264 10.51 10.14 26.99
C VAL A 264 10.73 9.09 28.07
N ALA A 265 11.68 9.38 28.97
CA ALA A 265 12.05 8.53 30.08
C ALA A 265 10.88 8.39 31.09
#